data_5330405d96b7c84cd56ea33b2be80fae
#
_entry.id   5330405d96b7c84cd56ea33b2be80fae
#
_cell.length_a   1.000
_cell.length_b   1.000
_cell.length_c   1.000
_cell.angle_alpha   90.00
_cell.angle_beta   90.00
_cell.angle_gamma   90.00
#
_symmetry.space_group_name_H-M   'P 1'
#
loop_
_entity.id
_entity.type
_entity.pdbx_description
1 polymer ?
#
loop_
_entity_poly.entity_id
_entity_poly.type
_entity_poly.pdbx_seq_one_letter_code
_entity_poly.pdbx_strand_id
1 'polypeptide(L)'
;MSLFNKVTKTFQWGSHTVTLETGEIARQASGAVLVSMEDTVVLATVVGAKSAKPGQDFFPLTVDYIEKTYAAGRIPGSFFKREAKPSELEVLTSRLIDRPLRPLFPEGFYNEVQVVIHVLSLNPEVSADIAALIGSSAALAISGIPFNGPVGAARVGYVNGEYVLNPGPTTLKSSKLDLVVAGTEAAVLMVESEADQLSEEVMLGAVTFGHDQSKVAIAAINDLVRDAGKPEWIEAGLWTPPTKNEPLIAKVEELGLAKIQAAYQIRSKQARTQACRAAYAEVKAALAEAGVQADGVEVDNLLFELEAKTVRGQILAGEPRIDGRDTRTVRPIEIRTGVLPRTHGSALFTRGETQALVVATLGTDQDSQKIDALAGEFRDTFLFHYNMPPFATGEAGRMGTPKRRETGHGRLAKRALVPLLPNREDFAYTIRVVSEITESNGSSSMASVCGGCLAMMDAGVPMKAHVAGIAMGLIKEGNRFAVLTDILGDEDHLGDMDFKVAGTTAGVTALQMDIKIQGITKEIMQVA
;
A
#
# COMPACT_ATOMS: atom_id res chain seq x y z
N MET A 1 -34.01 15.99 27.44
CA MET A 1 -33.75 15.16 26.25
C MET A 1 -32.37 15.53 25.71
N SER A 2 -31.54 14.52 25.37
CA SER A 2 -30.23 14.79 24.75
C SER A 2 -30.42 15.47 23.39
N LEU A 3 -29.57 16.43 23.07
CA LEU A 3 -29.49 17.05 21.73
C LEU A 3 -28.95 16.05 20.69
N PHE A 4 -28.34 14.97 21.15
CA PHE A 4 -27.59 14.01 20.33
C PHE A 4 -28.23 12.63 20.36
N ASN A 5 -28.13 11.94 19.23
CA ASN A 5 -28.48 10.52 19.12
C ASN A 5 -27.20 9.68 19.15
N LYS A 6 -26.57 9.65 20.32
CA LYS A 6 -25.30 8.95 20.52
C LYS A 6 -25.52 7.44 20.56
N VAL A 7 -24.74 6.72 19.74
CA VAL A 7 -24.65 5.26 19.76
C VAL A 7 -23.24 4.85 20.13
N THR A 8 -23.10 3.92 21.06
CA THR A 8 -21.81 3.46 21.61
C THR A 8 -21.74 1.95 21.54
N LYS A 9 -20.62 1.42 21.08
CA LYS A 9 -20.26 0.00 21.11
C LYS A 9 -18.92 -0.17 21.82
N THR A 10 -18.88 -1.01 22.85
CA THR A 10 -17.66 -1.32 23.59
C THR A 10 -17.38 -2.81 23.50
N PHE A 11 -16.13 -3.16 23.26
CA PHE A 11 -15.68 -4.55 23.17
C PHE A 11 -14.27 -4.72 23.74
N GLN A 12 -13.98 -5.95 24.17
CA GLN A 12 -12.65 -6.33 24.63
C GLN A 12 -11.86 -6.90 23.44
N TRP A 13 -10.62 -6.41 23.26
CA TRP A 13 -9.74 -6.83 22.17
C TRP A 13 -8.34 -7.14 22.69
N GLY A 14 -8.09 -8.41 23.00
CA GLY A 14 -6.92 -8.80 23.78
C GLY A 14 -6.94 -8.14 25.15
N SER A 15 -5.88 -7.43 25.50
CA SER A 15 -5.78 -6.67 26.76
C SER A 15 -6.45 -5.29 26.73
N HIS A 16 -6.94 -4.85 25.57
CA HIS A 16 -7.47 -3.50 25.39
C HIS A 16 -9.00 -3.48 25.41
N THR A 17 -9.56 -2.45 26.07
CA THR A 17 -10.97 -2.09 25.93
C THR A 17 -11.10 -1.05 24.82
N VAL A 18 -11.93 -1.33 23.83
CA VAL A 18 -12.15 -0.44 22.69
C VAL A 18 -13.60 0.01 22.64
N THR A 19 -13.81 1.30 22.41
CA THR A 19 -15.14 1.90 22.29
C THR A 19 -15.27 2.63 20.97
N LEU A 20 -16.34 2.37 20.23
CA LEU A 20 -16.76 3.07 19.01
C LEU A 20 -17.98 3.92 19.33
N GLU A 21 -17.93 5.22 19.04
CA GLU A 21 -19.03 6.16 19.30
C GLU A 21 -19.37 6.96 18.05
N THR A 22 -20.66 7.17 17.80
CA THR A 22 -21.14 8.02 16.71
C THR A 22 -22.38 8.81 17.14
N GLY A 23 -22.78 9.81 16.34
CA GLY A 23 -24.02 10.57 16.52
C GLY A 23 -23.89 11.84 17.36
N GLU A 24 -22.72 12.13 17.95
CA GLU A 24 -22.49 13.31 18.77
C GLU A 24 -21.54 14.32 18.10
N ILE A 25 -20.39 13.85 17.60
CA ILE A 25 -19.32 14.68 17.03
C ILE A 25 -19.36 14.62 15.51
N ALA A 26 -19.02 15.72 14.83
CA ALA A 26 -18.88 15.84 13.37
C ALA A 26 -20.12 15.38 12.57
N ARG A 27 -21.32 15.73 13.02
CA ARG A 27 -22.61 15.28 12.46
C ARG A 27 -22.89 15.71 11.01
N GLN A 28 -22.12 16.62 10.45
CA GLN A 28 -22.24 17.02 9.03
C GLN A 28 -21.49 16.09 8.08
N ALA A 29 -20.55 15.29 8.59
CA ALA A 29 -19.88 14.29 7.78
C ALA A 29 -20.87 13.19 7.31
N SER A 30 -20.54 12.53 6.20
CA SER A 30 -21.30 11.36 5.75
C SER A 30 -21.26 10.25 6.79
N GLY A 31 -20.09 10.02 7.40
CA GLY A 31 -19.88 9.16 8.56
C GLY A 31 -18.84 9.76 9.50
N ALA A 32 -19.02 9.59 10.80
CA ALA A 32 -18.06 10.03 11.81
C ALA A 32 -18.07 9.05 12.99
N VAL A 33 -16.90 8.59 13.38
CA VAL A 33 -16.74 7.66 14.52
C VAL A 33 -15.58 8.12 15.39
N LEU A 34 -15.84 8.21 16.69
CA LEU A 34 -14.83 8.39 17.70
C LEU A 34 -14.41 7.01 18.22
N VAL A 35 -13.15 6.68 18.11
CA VAL A 35 -12.57 5.43 18.63
C VAL A 35 -11.75 5.74 19.85
N SER A 36 -12.07 5.08 20.95
CA SER A 36 -11.24 5.10 22.18
C SER A 36 -10.66 3.71 22.41
N MET A 37 -9.33 3.64 22.47
CA MET A 37 -8.60 2.42 22.82
C MET A 37 -7.70 2.76 23.99
N GLU A 38 -8.11 2.35 25.18
CA GLU A 38 -7.61 2.90 26.43
C GLU A 38 -7.71 4.45 26.40
N ASP A 39 -6.65 5.18 26.68
CA ASP A 39 -6.63 6.65 26.62
C ASP A 39 -6.23 7.22 25.24
N THR A 40 -5.99 6.39 24.25
CA THR A 40 -5.82 6.83 22.85
C THR A 40 -7.18 7.04 22.21
N VAL A 41 -7.44 8.28 21.77
CA VAL A 41 -8.72 8.67 21.16
C VAL A 41 -8.50 9.24 19.79
N VAL A 42 -9.21 8.69 18.80
CA VAL A 42 -9.12 9.05 17.39
C VAL A 42 -10.49 9.39 16.86
N LEU A 43 -10.64 10.52 16.17
CA LEU A 43 -11.83 10.87 15.41
C LEU A 43 -11.61 10.57 13.93
N ALA A 44 -12.37 9.65 13.37
CA ALA A 44 -12.38 9.36 11.94
C ALA A 44 -13.67 9.93 11.30
N THR A 45 -13.52 10.71 10.25
CA THR A 45 -14.63 11.28 9.49
C THR A 45 -14.53 10.91 8.03
N VAL A 46 -15.67 10.71 7.39
CA VAL A 46 -15.80 10.40 5.97
C VAL A 46 -16.82 11.31 5.33
N VAL A 47 -16.47 11.89 4.18
CA VAL A 47 -17.37 12.65 3.33
C VAL A 47 -17.27 12.14 1.90
N GLY A 48 -18.40 11.82 1.29
CA GLY A 48 -18.50 11.47 -0.12
C GLY A 48 -19.20 12.57 -0.91
N ALA A 49 -18.61 12.97 -2.05
CA ALA A 49 -19.26 13.85 -3.01
C ALA A 49 -20.48 13.14 -3.63
N LYS A 50 -21.58 13.87 -3.83
CA LYS A 50 -22.84 13.29 -4.33
C LYS A 50 -22.83 12.95 -5.81
N SER A 51 -21.83 13.42 -6.55
CA SER A 51 -21.62 13.12 -7.98
C SER A 51 -20.14 13.11 -8.31
N ALA A 52 -19.77 12.32 -9.31
CA ALA A 52 -18.43 12.37 -9.89
C ALA A 52 -18.24 13.66 -10.70
N LYS A 53 -16.99 14.11 -10.83
CA LYS A 53 -16.64 15.24 -11.71
C LYS A 53 -16.78 14.80 -13.17
N PRO A 54 -17.20 15.69 -14.09
CA PRO A 54 -17.24 15.37 -15.51
C PRO A 54 -15.87 14.88 -16.02
N GLY A 55 -15.86 13.76 -16.76
CA GLY A 55 -14.63 13.17 -17.28
C GLY A 55 -13.76 12.45 -16.24
N GLN A 56 -14.28 12.15 -15.06
CA GLN A 56 -13.59 11.39 -14.04
C GLN A 56 -13.52 9.90 -14.44
N ASP A 57 -12.32 9.37 -14.58
CA ASP A 57 -12.02 8.01 -15.05
C ASP A 57 -11.36 7.11 -13.99
N PHE A 58 -11.18 7.63 -12.77
CA PHE A 58 -10.63 6.90 -11.63
C PHE A 58 -11.36 7.26 -10.33
N PHE A 59 -11.23 6.42 -9.33
CA PHE A 59 -11.77 6.66 -8.00
C PHE A 59 -10.87 7.59 -7.17
N PRO A 60 -11.31 8.83 -6.88
CA PRO A 60 -10.53 9.80 -6.10
C PRO A 60 -10.78 9.63 -4.59
N LEU A 61 -10.03 8.73 -3.96
CA LEU A 61 -9.98 8.58 -2.51
C LEU A 61 -8.81 9.37 -1.94
N THR A 62 -9.08 10.22 -0.95
CA THR A 62 -8.05 10.91 -0.16
C THR A 62 -8.17 10.48 1.30
N VAL A 63 -7.06 10.05 1.89
CA VAL A 63 -6.97 9.70 3.31
C VAL A 63 -5.92 10.60 3.95
N ASP A 64 -6.30 11.33 5.00
CA ASP A 64 -5.43 12.22 5.76
C ASP A 64 -5.49 11.83 7.24
N TYR A 65 -4.38 11.26 7.74
CA TYR A 65 -4.16 10.99 9.15
C TYR A 65 -3.32 12.13 9.74
N ILE A 66 -3.81 12.74 10.80
CA ILE A 66 -3.25 13.96 11.38
C ILE A 66 -3.09 13.78 12.88
N GLU A 67 -1.87 13.94 13.35
CA GLU A 67 -1.55 13.95 14.77
C GLU A 67 -1.64 15.37 15.33
N LYS A 68 -2.42 15.54 16.40
CA LYS A 68 -2.52 16.81 17.11
C LYS A 68 -1.58 16.82 18.31
N THR A 69 -0.68 17.79 18.36
CA THR A 69 0.35 17.86 19.42
C THR A 69 -0.26 17.95 20.81
N TYR A 70 -1.45 18.56 20.93
CA TYR A 70 -2.20 18.60 22.18
C TYR A 70 -2.65 17.22 22.67
N ALA A 71 -2.73 16.21 21.79
CA ALA A 71 -3.07 14.84 22.18
C ALA A 71 -2.05 14.25 23.17
N ALA A 72 -0.80 14.72 23.13
CA ALA A 72 0.26 14.40 24.08
C ALA A 72 0.49 15.51 25.12
N GLY A 73 -0.44 16.45 25.28
CA GLY A 73 -0.32 17.55 26.21
C GLY A 73 0.79 18.57 25.86
N ARG A 74 1.16 18.69 24.58
CA ARG A 74 2.28 19.53 24.14
C ARG A 74 1.85 20.62 23.16
N ILE A 75 2.70 21.65 23.03
CA ILE A 75 2.60 22.70 22.01
C ILE A 75 3.59 22.37 20.89
N PRO A 76 3.23 22.55 19.60
CA PRO A 76 4.14 22.29 18.50
C PRO A 76 5.47 23.04 18.63
N GLY A 77 6.58 22.34 18.37
CA GLY A 77 7.94 22.90 18.45
C GLY A 77 8.27 23.91 17.35
N SER A 78 7.51 23.94 16.24
CA SER A 78 7.73 24.82 15.11
C SER A 78 7.61 26.32 15.48
N PHE A 79 8.19 27.19 14.67
CA PHE A 79 8.12 28.64 14.86
C PHE A 79 6.68 29.16 14.99
N PHE A 80 5.77 28.68 14.15
CA PHE A 80 4.38 29.11 14.16
C PHE A 80 3.52 28.47 15.26
N LYS A 81 4.09 27.56 16.06
CA LYS A 81 3.36 26.84 17.11
C LYS A 81 2.06 26.20 16.62
N ARG A 82 2.09 25.69 15.41
CA ARG A 82 0.97 25.06 14.71
C ARG A 82 1.46 23.90 13.86
N GLU A 83 0.69 22.83 13.80
CA GLU A 83 0.89 21.73 12.85
C GLU A 83 0.70 22.26 11.42
N ALA A 84 1.63 21.98 10.50
CA ALA A 84 1.61 22.49 9.13
C ALA A 84 1.78 21.38 8.09
N LYS A 85 3.01 20.88 7.91
CA LYS A 85 3.28 19.79 6.97
C LYS A 85 3.09 18.45 7.68
N PRO A 86 2.44 17.47 7.00
CA PRO A 86 2.42 16.10 7.52
C PRO A 86 3.83 15.57 7.76
N SER A 87 4.04 14.91 8.88
CA SER A 87 5.25 14.15 9.15
C SER A 87 5.32 12.91 8.25
N GLU A 88 6.50 12.29 8.17
CA GLU A 88 6.65 11.01 7.45
C GLU A 88 5.70 9.94 8.03
N LEU A 89 5.57 9.87 9.35
CA LEU A 89 4.66 8.95 10.02
C LEU A 89 3.19 9.18 9.62
N GLU A 90 2.74 10.43 9.57
CA GLU A 90 1.37 10.76 9.14
C GLU A 90 1.12 10.36 7.68
N VAL A 91 2.10 10.58 6.81
CA VAL A 91 2.02 10.13 5.40
C VAL A 91 1.94 8.61 5.30
N LEU A 92 2.77 7.89 6.04
CA LEU A 92 2.80 6.43 6.04
C LEU A 92 1.53 5.82 6.63
N THR A 93 1.01 6.39 7.73
CA THR A 93 -0.25 5.94 8.33
C THR A 93 -1.45 6.23 7.42
N SER A 94 -1.47 7.39 6.74
CA SER A 94 -2.48 7.67 5.71
C SER A 94 -2.48 6.59 4.61
N ARG A 95 -1.31 6.15 4.16
CA ARG A 95 -1.17 5.07 3.17
C ARG A 95 -1.58 3.70 3.73
N LEU A 96 -1.24 3.43 4.99
CA LEU A 96 -1.62 2.20 5.67
C LEU A 96 -3.15 2.03 5.72
N ILE A 97 -3.88 3.14 5.87
CA ILE A 97 -5.34 3.18 5.91
C ILE A 97 -5.95 3.14 4.50
N ASP A 98 -5.40 3.89 3.54
CA ASP A 98 -5.90 3.96 2.15
C ASP A 98 -5.87 2.58 1.47
N ARG A 99 -4.78 1.84 1.61
CA ARG A 99 -4.52 0.60 0.86
C ARG A 99 -5.57 -0.49 1.05
N PRO A 100 -6.01 -0.85 2.27
CA PRO A 100 -7.05 -1.86 2.46
C PRO A 100 -8.48 -1.34 2.19
N LEU A 101 -8.72 -0.03 2.24
CA LEU A 101 -10.05 0.53 2.01
C LEU A 101 -10.36 0.70 0.52
N ARG A 102 -9.39 1.16 -0.25
CA ARG A 102 -9.56 1.50 -1.67
C ARG A 102 -10.14 0.37 -2.54
N PRO A 103 -9.67 -0.89 -2.46
CA PRO A 103 -10.18 -1.96 -3.31
C PRO A 103 -11.61 -2.40 -2.99
N LEU A 104 -12.20 -1.90 -1.91
CA LEU A 104 -13.54 -2.27 -1.48
C LEU A 104 -14.65 -1.35 -2.01
N PHE A 105 -14.30 -0.29 -2.72
CA PHE A 105 -15.29 0.50 -3.44
C PHE A 105 -15.67 -0.19 -4.75
N PRO A 106 -16.97 -0.20 -5.10
CA PRO A 106 -17.42 -0.91 -6.30
C PRO A 106 -16.87 -0.26 -7.57
N GLU A 107 -16.72 -1.08 -8.59
CA GLU A 107 -16.33 -0.64 -9.92
C GLU A 107 -17.30 0.43 -10.45
N GLY A 108 -16.74 1.47 -11.10
CA GLY A 108 -17.53 2.58 -11.62
C GLY A 108 -17.95 3.60 -10.55
N PHE A 109 -17.55 3.43 -9.31
CA PHE A 109 -17.75 4.45 -8.28
C PHE A 109 -16.63 5.49 -8.34
N TYR A 110 -16.89 6.63 -8.98
CA TYR A 110 -15.91 7.70 -9.21
C TYR A 110 -16.21 8.98 -8.43
N ASN A 111 -17.16 8.95 -7.51
CA ASN A 111 -17.42 10.07 -6.60
C ASN A 111 -16.23 10.26 -5.65
N GLU A 112 -15.81 11.49 -5.48
CA GLU A 112 -14.71 11.82 -4.56
C GLU A 112 -15.08 11.46 -3.11
N VAL A 113 -14.18 10.71 -2.43
CA VAL A 113 -14.31 10.38 -1.02
C VAL A 113 -13.09 10.87 -0.27
N GLN A 114 -13.35 11.58 0.83
CA GLN A 114 -12.30 12.04 1.74
C GLN A 114 -12.50 11.42 3.11
N VAL A 115 -11.43 10.81 3.62
CA VAL A 115 -11.33 10.29 4.99
C VAL A 115 -10.32 11.16 5.74
N VAL A 116 -10.77 11.80 6.81
CA VAL A 116 -9.90 12.63 7.66
C VAL A 116 -9.91 12.08 9.07
N ILE A 117 -8.72 11.81 9.58
CA ILE A 117 -8.52 11.21 10.90
C ILE A 117 -7.70 12.16 11.76
N HIS A 118 -8.19 12.44 12.96
CA HIS A 118 -7.46 13.23 13.96
C HIS A 118 -7.16 12.39 15.20
N VAL A 119 -5.91 12.35 15.61
CA VAL A 119 -5.52 11.83 16.93
C VAL A 119 -5.75 12.94 17.96
N LEU A 120 -6.71 12.73 18.86
CA LEU A 120 -7.18 13.73 19.81
C LEU A 120 -6.64 13.53 21.23
N SER A 121 -6.28 12.30 21.58
CA SER A 121 -5.61 11.92 22.81
C SER A 121 -4.69 10.73 22.53
N LEU A 122 -3.53 10.68 23.18
CA LEU A 122 -2.56 9.61 22.98
C LEU A 122 -2.08 9.05 24.32
N ASN A 123 -2.34 7.75 24.52
CA ASN A 123 -1.63 6.94 25.49
C ASN A 123 -0.30 6.50 24.85
N PRO A 124 0.87 6.80 25.43
CA PRO A 124 2.17 6.44 24.86
C PRO A 124 2.36 4.94 24.59
N GLU A 125 1.62 4.07 25.27
CA GLU A 125 1.69 2.62 25.11
C GLU A 125 0.63 2.07 24.16
N VAL A 126 -0.21 2.91 23.52
CA VAL A 126 -1.26 2.50 22.58
C VAL A 126 -1.16 3.30 21.29
N SER A 127 -0.63 2.68 20.24
CA SER A 127 -0.49 3.32 18.93
C SER A 127 -1.86 3.69 18.34
N ALA A 128 -1.94 4.89 17.76
CA ALA A 128 -3.20 5.41 17.23
C ALA A 128 -3.57 4.85 15.84
N ASP A 129 -2.64 4.26 15.11
CA ASP A 129 -2.82 3.84 13.72
C ASP A 129 -3.86 2.72 13.55
N ILE A 130 -3.88 1.72 14.43
CA ILE A 130 -4.90 0.65 14.40
C ILE A 130 -6.28 1.21 14.73
N ALA A 131 -6.38 2.06 15.78
CA ALA A 131 -7.63 2.76 16.11
C ALA A 131 -8.09 3.65 14.95
N ALA A 132 -7.18 4.32 14.24
CA ALA A 132 -7.45 5.14 13.07
C ALA A 132 -8.00 4.31 11.90
N LEU A 133 -7.43 3.12 11.65
CA LEU A 133 -7.85 2.26 10.57
C LEU A 133 -9.25 1.69 10.82
N ILE A 134 -9.51 1.11 12.00
CA ILE A 134 -10.85 0.60 12.34
C ILE A 134 -11.88 1.73 12.44
N GLY A 135 -11.50 2.91 12.90
CA GLY A 135 -12.37 4.09 12.93
C GLY A 135 -12.75 4.57 11.53
N SER A 136 -11.81 4.58 10.59
CA SER A 136 -12.06 4.91 9.18
C SER A 136 -12.99 3.90 8.52
N SER A 137 -12.78 2.61 8.77
CA SER A 137 -13.64 1.54 8.30
C SER A 137 -15.06 1.68 8.87
N ALA A 138 -15.20 1.95 10.17
CA ALA A 138 -16.49 2.15 10.83
C ALA A 138 -17.22 3.39 10.28
N ALA A 139 -16.50 4.52 10.08
CA ALA A 139 -17.08 5.74 9.52
C ALA A 139 -17.57 5.53 8.08
N LEU A 140 -16.85 4.80 7.25
CA LEU A 140 -17.29 4.38 5.91
C LEU A 140 -18.53 3.48 6.00
N ALA A 141 -18.49 2.46 6.83
CA ALA A 141 -19.57 1.48 6.94
C ALA A 141 -20.91 2.09 7.39
N ILE A 142 -20.90 3.09 8.30
CA ILE A 142 -22.12 3.79 8.73
C ILE A 142 -22.58 4.90 7.79
N SER A 143 -21.76 5.30 6.82
CA SER A 143 -22.00 6.49 5.97
C SER A 143 -23.07 6.29 4.89
N GLY A 144 -23.37 5.04 4.53
CA GLY A 144 -24.18 4.68 3.38
C GLY A 144 -23.47 4.78 2.03
N ILE A 145 -22.24 5.27 1.97
CA ILE A 145 -21.42 5.28 0.75
C ILE A 145 -21.19 3.82 0.30
N PRO A 146 -21.26 3.51 -1.02
CA PRO A 146 -21.00 2.17 -1.52
C PRO A 146 -19.62 1.66 -1.09
N PHE A 147 -19.59 0.67 -0.22
CA PHE A 147 -18.37 0.16 0.39
C PHE A 147 -18.54 -1.31 0.80
N ASN A 148 -17.74 -2.21 0.23
CA ASN A 148 -17.82 -3.66 0.46
C ASN A 148 -17.04 -4.12 1.71
N GLY A 149 -16.94 -3.25 2.72
CA GLY A 149 -16.36 -3.56 4.03
C GLY A 149 -17.41 -4.13 5.00
N PRO A 150 -17.15 -4.05 6.31
CA PRO A 150 -16.02 -3.33 6.92
C PRO A 150 -14.67 -4.04 6.86
N VAL A 151 -13.62 -3.29 7.16
CA VAL A 151 -12.26 -3.76 7.34
C VAL A 151 -11.91 -3.76 8.81
N GLY A 152 -11.32 -4.85 9.27
CA GLY A 152 -10.59 -4.90 10.54
C GLY A 152 -9.09 -4.82 10.29
N ALA A 153 -8.35 -4.48 11.33
CA ALA A 153 -6.89 -4.50 11.31
C ALA A 153 -6.36 -4.88 12.67
N ALA A 154 -5.14 -5.40 12.71
CA ALA A 154 -4.43 -5.69 13.94
C ALA A 154 -2.92 -5.49 13.73
N ARG A 155 -2.24 -5.08 14.79
CA ARG A 155 -0.78 -5.13 14.87
C ARG A 155 -0.37 -6.42 15.57
N VAL A 156 0.65 -7.08 15.05
CA VAL A 156 1.18 -8.33 15.59
C VAL A 156 2.66 -8.16 15.91
N GLY A 157 3.02 -8.41 17.15
CA GLY A 157 4.40 -8.59 17.58
C GLY A 157 4.76 -10.07 17.70
N TYR A 158 6.05 -10.35 17.84
CA TYR A 158 6.56 -11.70 18.11
C TYR A 158 7.64 -11.64 19.18
N VAL A 159 7.30 -12.08 20.38
CA VAL A 159 8.14 -11.99 21.57
C VAL A 159 8.24 -13.38 22.23
N ASN A 160 9.45 -13.86 22.48
CA ASN A 160 9.71 -15.16 23.13
C ASN A 160 9.00 -16.35 22.46
N GLY A 161 8.84 -16.30 21.14
CA GLY A 161 8.19 -17.40 20.40
C GLY A 161 6.66 -17.31 20.33
N GLU A 162 6.05 -16.23 20.83
CA GLU A 162 4.60 -16.05 20.85
C GLU A 162 4.17 -14.78 20.11
N TYR A 163 3.00 -14.85 19.44
CA TYR A 163 2.37 -13.69 18.83
C TYR A 163 1.69 -12.82 19.89
N VAL A 164 1.89 -11.51 19.79
CA VAL A 164 1.30 -10.51 20.68
C VAL A 164 0.38 -9.61 19.89
N LEU A 165 -0.88 -9.51 20.32
CA LEU A 165 -1.88 -8.66 19.70
C LEU A 165 -1.73 -7.20 20.15
N ASN A 166 -1.67 -6.29 19.17
CA ASN A 166 -1.62 -4.84 19.39
C ASN A 166 -0.59 -4.42 20.46
N PRO A 167 0.69 -4.89 20.33
CA PRO A 167 1.72 -4.53 21.29
C PRO A 167 1.98 -3.02 21.29
N GLY A 168 2.20 -2.45 22.46
CA GLY A 168 2.63 -1.07 22.61
C GLY A 168 4.09 -0.86 22.23
N PRO A 169 4.53 0.41 22.09
CA PRO A 169 5.91 0.74 21.71
C PRO A 169 6.98 0.13 22.61
N THR A 170 6.71 -0.03 23.90
CA THR A 170 7.65 -0.67 24.86
C THR A 170 7.84 -2.16 24.52
N THR A 171 6.76 -2.88 24.24
CA THR A 171 6.82 -4.29 23.84
C THR A 171 7.49 -4.46 22.47
N LEU A 172 7.20 -3.55 21.52
CA LEU A 172 7.80 -3.58 20.18
C LEU A 172 9.32 -3.47 20.18
N LYS A 173 9.93 -2.78 21.17
CA LYS A 173 11.40 -2.71 21.29
C LYS A 173 12.07 -4.08 21.51
N SER A 174 11.37 -5.02 22.12
CA SER A 174 11.85 -6.40 22.34
C SER A 174 11.27 -7.40 21.35
N SER A 175 10.37 -6.97 20.47
CA SER A 175 9.73 -7.81 19.48
C SER A 175 10.63 -8.01 18.26
N LYS A 176 10.67 -9.22 17.73
CA LYS A 176 11.30 -9.55 16.44
C LYS A 176 10.39 -9.26 15.24
N LEU A 177 9.18 -8.81 15.48
CA LEU A 177 8.18 -8.52 14.46
C LEU A 177 7.41 -7.27 14.82
N ASP A 178 7.21 -6.39 13.85
CA ASP A 178 6.19 -5.35 13.83
C ASP A 178 5.40 -5.53 12.53
N LEU A 179 4.23 -6.16 12.60
CA LEU A 179 3.39 -6.47 11.45
C LEU A 179 2.02 -5.87 11.63
N VAL A 180 1.52 -5.18 10.61
CA VAL A 180 0.13 -4.76 10.52
C VAL A 180 -0.55 -5.56 9.42
N VAL A 181 -1.68 -6.15 9.75
CA VAL A 181 -2.55 -6.83 8.81
C VAL A 181 -3.94 -6.20 8.84
N ALA A 182 -4.52 -6.02 7.67
CA ALA A 182 -5.89 -5.53 7.51
C ALA A 182 -6.65 -6.36 6.48
N GLY A 183 -7.93 -6.56 6.71
CA GLY A 183 -8.78 -7.34 5.81
C GLY A 183 -10.25 -7.27 6.17
N THR A 184 -11.07 -7.85 5.32
CA THR A 184 -12.48 -8.13 5.60
C THR A 184 -12.61 -9.38 6.47
N GLU A 185 -13.81 -9.73 6.86
CA GLU A 185 -14.06 -10.99 7.57
C GLU A 185 -13.57 -12.21 6.78
N ALA A 186 -13.71 -12.17 5.46
CA ALA A 186 -13.41 -13.28 4.56
C ALA A 186 -11.94 -13.36 4.14
N ALA A 187 -11.22 -12.23 4.04
CA ALA A 187 -9.92 -12.21 3.39
C ALA A 187 -8.99 -11.10 3.89
N VAL A 188 -7.68 -11.40 3.89
CA VAL A 188 -6.60 -10.43 4.05
C VAL A 188 -6.54 -9.55 2.81
N LEU A 189 -6.38 -8.24 2.99
CA LEU A 189 -6.25 -7.24 1.92
C LEU A 189 -4.90 -6.55 1.93
N MET A 190 -4.30 -6.35 3.10
CA MET A 190 -3.05 -5.62 3.24
C MET A 190 -2.22 -6.21 4.37
N VAL A 191 -0.93 -6.34 4.13
CA VAL A 191 0.09 -6.64 5.14
C VAL A 191 1.26 -5.70 4.97
N GLU A 192 1.81 -5.24 6.08
CA GLU A 192 3.04 -4.45 6.12
C GLU A 192 3.85 -4.83 7.35
N SER A 193 5.13 -5.16 7.18
CA SER A 193 5.94 -5.63 8.30
C SER A 193 7.41 -5.24 8.24
N GLU A 194 8.00 -5.21 9.43
CA GLU A 194 9.42 -5.24 9.71
C GLU A 194 9.70 -6.46 10.59
N ALA A 195 10.72 -7.23 10.27
CA ALA A 195 11.04 -8.47 10.99
C ALA A 195 12.56 -8.65 11.15
N ASP A 196 12.98 -9.24 12.27
CA ASP A 196 14.38 -9.61 12.49
C ASP A 196 14.61 -11.07 12.06
N GLN A 197 14.70 -11.25 10.74
CA GLN A 197 15.05 -12.52 10.09
C GLN A 197 14.18 -13.70 10.56
N LEU A 198 12.87 -13.49 10.57
CA LEU A 198 11.90 -14.52 10.92
C LEU A 198 11.66 -15.50 9.76
N SER A 199 11.37 -16.76 10.08
CA SER A 199 11.02 -17.75 9.07
C SER A 199 9.71 -17.40 8.36
N GLU A 200 9.54 -17.91 7.14
CA GLU A 200 8.31 -17.75 6.37
C GLU A 200 7.10 -18.30 7.13
N GLU A 201 7.26 -19.41 7.85
CA GLU A 201 6.21 -20.00 8.67
C GLU A 201 5.75 -19.05 9.78
N VAL A 202 6.68 -18.42 10.51
CA VAL A 202 6.35 -17.44 11.55
C VAL A 202 5.67 -16.21 10.96
N MET A 203 6.13 -15.74 9.80
CA MET A 203 5.51 -14.59 9.11
C MET A 203 4.08 -14.90 8.67
N LEU A 204 3.83 -16.05 8.07
CA LEU A 204 2.48 -16.48 7.67
C LEU A 204 1.57 -16.71 8.88
N GLY A 205 2.11 -17.30 9.94
CA GLY A 205 1.39 -17.45 11.20
C GLY A 205 0.96 -16.12 11.81
N ALA A 206 1.83 -15.11 11.74
CA ALA A 206 1.52 -13.75 12.21
C ALA A 206 0.38 -13.10 11.39
N VAL A 207 0.39 -13.25 10.07
CA VAL A 207 -0.68 -12.75 9.19
C VAL A 207 -2.01 -13.41 9.54
N THR A 208 -2.03 -14.72 9.70
CA THR A 208 -3.24 -15.48 10.07
C THR A 208 -3.75 -15.07 11.45
N PHE A 209 -2.86 -15.02 12.45
CA PHE A 209 -3.20 -14.60 13.81
C PHE A 209 -3.82 -13.20 13.83
N GLY A 210 -3.18 -12.22 13.20
CA GLY A 210 -3.66 -10.84 13.17
C GLY A 210 -4.98 -10.70 12.43
N HIS A 211 -5.18 -11.41 11.32
CA HIS A 211 -6.44 -11.42 10.59
C HIS A 211 -7.58 -12.00 11.43
N ASP A 212 -7.35 -13.13 12.11
CA ASP A 212 -8.35 -13.73 12.98
C ASP A 212 -8.72 -12.81 14.15
N GLN A 213 -7.73 -12.16 14.76
CA GLN A 213 -7.95 -11.20 15.83
C GLN A 213 -8.68 -9.93 15.35
N SER A 214 -8.49 -9.52 14.12
CA SER A 214 -9.16 -8.33 13.55
C SER A 214 -10.67 -8.51 13.38
N LYS A 215 -11.16 -9.75 13.31
CA LYS A 215 -12.60 -10.07 13.19
C LYS A 215 -13.42 -9.60 14.39
N VAL A 216 -12.80 -9.46 15.55
CA VAL A 216 -13.44 -8.90 16.75
C VAL A 216 -13.85 -7.45 16.51
N ALA A 217 -12.97 -6.66 15.91
CA ALA A 217 -13.28 -5.27 15.54
C ALA A 217 -14.34 -5.19 14.41
N ILE A 218 -14.27 -6.09 13.43
CA ILE A 218 -15.30 -6.18 12.36
C ILE A 218 -16.69 -6.45 12.95
N ALA A 219 -16.80 -7.37 13.89
CA ALA A 219 -18.07 -7.66 14.55
C ALA A 219 -18.65 -6.42 15.28
N ALA A 220 -17.80 -5.69 15.99
CA ALA A 220 -18.21 -4.45 16.66
C ALA A 220 -18.63 -3.35 15.67
N ILE A 221 -17.96 -3.23 14.53
CA ILE A 221 -18.34 -2.30 13.46
C ILE A 221 -19.70 -2.70 12.88
N ASN A 222 -19.93 -3.97 12.60
CA ASN A 222 -21.22 -4.45 12.11
C ASN A 222 -22.36 -4.16 13.10
N ASP A 223 -22.10 -4.31 14.39
CA ASP A 223 -23.07 -3.92 15.44
C ASP A 223 -23.35 -2.41 15.45
N LEU A 224 -22.33 -1.58 15.20
CA LEU A 224 -22.51 -0.14 15.07
C LEU A 224 -23.33 0.22 13.82
N VAL A 225 -23.07 -0.44 12.69
CA VAL A 225 -23.81 -0.26 11.43
C VAL A 225 -25.29 -0.61 11.62
N ARG A 226 -25.59 -1.71 12.29
CA ARG A 226 -26.98 -2.11 12.56
C ARG A 226 -27.75 -1.04 13.35
N ASP A 227 -27.09 -0.37 14.31
CA ASP A 227 -27.77 0.55 15.23
C ASP A 227 -27.68 2.02 14.77
N ALA A 228 -26.72 2.39 13.91
CA ALA A 228 -26.46 3.77 13.52
C ALA A 228 -26.15 3.96 12.03
N GLY A 229 -26.23 2.90 11.21
CA GLY A 229 -25.98 2.98 9.77
C GLY A 229 -27.00 3.88 9.06
N LYS A 230 -26.53 4.68 8.13
CA LYS A 230 -27.38 5.48 7.23
C LYS A 230 -27.86 4.62 6.07
N PRO A 231 -28.98 4.98 5.41
CA PRO A 231 -29.42 4.29 4.21
C PRO A 231 -28.33 4.26 3.15
N GLU A 232 -28.20 3.13 2.46
CA GLU A 232 -27.23 2.98 1.38
C GLU A 232 -27.51 3.97 0.24
N TRP A 233 -26.47 4.51 -0.36
CA TRP A 233 -26.61 5.47 -1.47
C TRP A 233 -27.31 4.87 -2.68
N ILE A 234 -27.21 3.58 -2.90
CA ILE A 234 -27.93 2.85 -3.95
C ILE A 234 -29.43 2.92 -3.67
N GLU A 235 -29.86 2.60 -2.44
CA GLU A 235 -31.26 2.64 -2.03
C GLU A 235 -31.80 4.05 -1.99
N ALA A 236 -30.98 5.01 -1.58
CA ALA A 236 -31.32 6.43 -1.54
C ALA A 236 -31.32 7.11 -2.92
N GLY A 237 -30.96 6.41 -4.00
CA GLY A 237 -30.86 6.96 -5.35
C GLY A 237 -29.75 7.98 -5.54
N LEU A 238 -28.74 7.97 -4.66
CA LEU A 238 -27.59 8.89 -4.72
C LEU A 238 -26.46 8.39 -5.62
N TRP A 239 -26.44 7.10 -5.88
CA TRP A 239 -25.53 6.46 -6.84
C TRP A 239 -26.19 5.20 -7.41
N THR A 240 -25.96 4.97 -8.69
CA THR A 240 -26.41 3.75 -9.38
C THR A 240 -25.22 3.08 -10.03
N PRO A 241 -25.04 1.77 -9.84
CA PRO A 241 -24.01 1.02 -10.55
C PRO A 241 -24.12 1.23 -12.06
N PRO A 242 -22.99 1.43 -12.77
CA PRO A 242 -23.03 1.59 -14.22
C PRO A 242 -23.61 0.32 -14.87
N THR A 243 -24.50 0.51 -15.82
CA THR A 243 -25.04 -0.59 -16.64
C THR A 243 -24.05 -0.94 -17.74
N LYS A 244 -23.78 -2.23 -17.91
CA LYS A 244 -22.90 -2.71 -18.98
C LYS A 244 -23.56 -2.49 -20.35
N ASN A 245 -22.83 -1.90 -21.28
CA ASN A 245 -23.24 -1.73 -22.65
C ASN A 245 -22.84 -2.98 -23.47
N GLU A 246 -23.59 -4.06 -23.33
CA GLU A 246 -23.27 -5.36 -23.94
C GLU A 246 -23.03 -5.27 -25.47
N PRO A 247 -23.81 -4.50 -26.27
CA PRO A 247 -23.53 -4.30 -27.70
C PRO A 247 -22.16 -3.65 -27.95
N LEU A 248 -21.78 -2.68 -27.15
CA LEU A 248 -20.47 -2.01 -27.28
C LEU A 248 -19.34 -2.96 -26.88
N ILE A 249 -19.51 -3.71 -25.78
CA ILE A 249 -18.54 -4.71 -25.31
C ILE A 249 -18.26 -5.72 -26.43
N ALA A 250 -19.31 -6.31 -27.01
CA ALA A 250 -19.17 -7.28 -28.11
C ALA A 250 -18.46 -6.68 -29.34
N LYS A 251 -18.77 -5.41 -29.68
CA LYS A 251 -18.16 -4.75 -30.83
C LYS A 251 -16.69 -4.39 -30.58
N VAL A 252 -16.35 -3.92 -29.40
CA VAL A 252 -14.95 -3.66 -29.00
C VAL A 252 -14.14 -4.96 -28.99
N GLU A 253 -14.70 -6.06 -28.47
CA GLU A 253 -14.04 -7.37 -28.49
C GLU A 253 -13.83 -7.87 -29.94
N GLU A 254 -14.84 -7.77 -30.79
CA GLU A 254 -14.72 -8.13 -32.22
C GLU A 254 -13.59 -7.38 -32.94
N LEU A 255 -13.50 -6.07 -32.72
CA LEU A 255 -12.53 -5.20 -33.40
C LEU A 255 -11.14 -5.21 -32.77
N GLY A 256 -11.06 -5.43 -31.45
CA GLY A 256 -9.84 -5.20 -30.66
C GLY A 256 -9.09 -6.46 -30.26
N LEU A 257 -9.75 -7.58 -30.01
CA LEU A 257 -9.13 -8.75 -29.39
C LEU A 257 -7.89 -9.26 -30.15
N ALA A 258 -7.99 -9.47 -31.45
CA ALA A 258 -6.86 -9.97 -32.22
C ALA A 258 -5.67 -8.99 -32.25
N LYS A 259 -5.95 -7.68 -32.26
CA LYS A 259 -4.93 -6.64 -32.27
C LYS A 259 -4.20 -6.58 -30.91
N ILE A 260 -4.93 -6.67 -29.81
CA ILE A 260 -4.39 -6.71 -28.44
C ILE A 260 -3.56 -7.99 -28.24
N GLN A 261 -4.07 -9.15 -28.67
CA GLN A 261 -3.32 -10.41 -28.62
C GLN A 261 -2.00 -10.32 -29.38
N ALA A 262 -2.00 -9.73 -30.58
CA ALA A 262 -0.80 -9.53 -31.39
C ALA A 262 0.20 -8.56 -30.69
N ALA A 263 -0.29 -7.48 -30.10
CA ALA A 263 0.54 -6.53 -29.37
C ALA A 263 1.25 -7.19 -28.19
N TYR A 264 0.58 -8.06 -27.44
CA TYR A 264 1.15 -8.78 -26.29
C TYR A 264 2.11 -9.92 -26.65
N GLN A 265 2.30 -10.21 -27.94
CA GLN A 265 3.43 -11.05 -28.40
C GLN A 265 4.74 -10.26 -28.56
N ILE A 266 4.70 -8.94 -28.50
CA ILE A 266 5.87 -8.06 -28.60
C ILE A 266 6.56 -7.99 -27.22
N ARG A 267 7.81 -8.45 -27.13
CA ARG A 267 8.54 -8.56 -25.86
C ARG A 267 9.07 -7.21 -25.35
N SER A 268 9.47 -6.31 -26.24
CA SER A 268 9.91 -4.96 -25.87
C SER A 268 8.76 -4.11 -25.33
N LYS A 269 8.91 -3.54 -24.12
CA LYS A 269 7.89 -2.69 -23.48
C LYS A 269 7.46 -1.53 -24.38
N GLN A 270 8.43 -0.77 -24.91
CA GLN A 270 8.15 0.41 -25.73
C GLN A 270 7.38 0.05 -27.01
N ALA A 271 7.83 -0.99 -27.73
CA ALA A 271 7.18 -1.44 -28.95
C ALA A 271 5.78 -1.99 -28.66
N ARG A 272 5.60 -2.75 -27.58
CA ARG A 272 4.29 -3.24 -27.13
C ARG A 272 3.34 -2.08 -26.81
N THR A 273 3.80 -1.09 -26.03
CA THR A 273 2.99 0.09 -25.70
C THR A 273 2.55 0.85 -26.95
N GLN A 274 3.44 1.00 -27.93
CA GLN A 274 3.08 1.63 -29.20
C GLN A 274 2.04 0.81 -29.99
N ALA A 275 2.18 -0.52 -30.02
CA ALA A 275 1.22 -1.41 -30.68
C ALA A 275 -0.15 -1.38 -30.00
N CYS A 276 -0.21 -1.36 -28.67
CA CYS A 276 -1.48 -1.20 -27.92
C CYS A 276 -2.15 0.15 -28.24
N ARG A 277 -1.37 1.25 -28.21
CA ARG A 277 -1.90 2.59 -28.58
C ARG A 277 -2.44 2.63 -30.01
N ALA A 278 -1.75 2.01 -30.95
CA ALA A 278 -2.22 1.90 -32.34
C ALA A 278 -3.53 1.09 -32.42
N ALA A 279 -3.60 -0.04 -31.71
CA ALA A 279 -4.81 -0.86 -31.63
C ALA A 279 -6.00 -0.07 -31.05
N TYR A 280 -5.79 0.71 -29.99
CA TYR A 280 -6.82 1.57 -29.39
C TYR A 280 -7.33 2.60 -30.40
N ALA A 281 -6.42 3.31 -31.09
CA ALA A 281 -6.79 4.29 -32.11
C ALA A 281 -7.58 3.67 -33.26
N GLU A 282 -7.17 2.51 -33.77
CA GLU A 282 -7.85 1.79 -34.85
C GLU A 282 -9.24 1.30 -34.45
N VAL A 283 -9.42 0.80 -33.23
CA VAL A 283 -10.73 0.37 -32.72
C VAL A 283 -11.67 1.56 -32.60
N LYS A 284 -11.20 2.69 -32.06
CA LYS A 284 -11.99 3.93 -31.95
C LYS A 284 -12.41 4.45 -33.34
N ALA A 285 -11.50 4.43 -34.32
CA ALA A 285 -11.80 4.84 -35.70
C ALA A 285 -12.86 3.92 -36.34
N ALA A 286 -12.71 2.60 -36.17
CA ALA A 286 -13.66 1.61 -36.71
C ALA A 286 -15.04 1.74 -36.05
N LEU A 287 -15.14 2.03 -34.77
CA LEU A 287 -16.41 2.31 -34.08
C LEU A 287 -17.09 3.56 -34.68
N ALA A 288 -16.33 4.62 -34.88
CA ALA A 288 -16.82 5.86 -35.47
C ALA A 288 -17.34 5.64 -36.94
N GLU A 289 -16.59 4.90 -37.76
CA GLU A 289 -16.99 4.52 -39.11
C GLU A 289 -18.26 3.69 -39.13
N ALA A 290 -18.43 2.80 -38.13
CA ALA A 290 -19.64 2.00 -37.97
C ALA A 290 -20.83 2.80 -37.39
N GLY A 291 -20.66 4.08 -37.12
CA GLY A 291 -21.70 4.95 -36.55
C GLY A 291 -22.05 4.63 -35.09
N VAL A 292 -21.18 3.90 -34.37
CA VAL A 292 -21.38 3.58 -32.96
C VAL A 292 -21.02 4.81 -32.10
N GLN A 293 -22.03 5.35 -31.41
CA GLN A 293 -21.83 6.44 -30.45
C GLN A 293 -21.38 5.83 -29.13
N ALA A 294 -20.13 6.10 -28.72
CA ALA A 294 -19.57 5.64 -27.46
C ALA A 294 -18.68 6.71 -26.83
N ASP A 295 -18.65 6.80 -25.51
CA ASP A 295 -17.69 7.62 -24.80
C ASP A 295 -16.27 7.05 -24.97
N GLY A 296 -15.33 7.95 -25.27
CA GLY A 296 -13.93 7.56 -25.46
C GLY A 296 -13.31 6.88 -24.23
N VAL A 297 -13.68 7.31 -23.02
CA VAL A 297 -13.24 6.70 -21.76
C VAL A 297 -13.82 5.31 -21.58
N GLU A 298 -15.10 5.10 -21.91
CA GLU A 298 -15.75 3.78 -21.87
C GLU A 298 -15.04 2.80 -22.82
N VAL A 299 -14.71 3.23 -24.03
CA VAL A 299 -13.97 2.39 -25.01
C VAL A 299 -12.57 2.06 -24.51
N ASP A 300 -11.85 3.02 -23.92
CA ASP A 300 -10.52 2.77 -23.36
C ASP A 300 -10.56 1.76 -22.20
N ASN A 301 -11.54 1.85 -21.33
CA ASN A 301 -11.74 0.89 -20.25
C ASN A 301 -12.03 -0.53 -20.79
N LEU A 302 -12.88 -0.65 -21.81
CA LEU A 302 -13.18 -1.94 -22.43
C LEU A 302 -11.95 -2.54 -23.13
N LEU A 303 -11.13 -1.73 -23.77
CA LEU A 303 -9.87 -2.18 -24.38
C LEU A 303 -8.87 -2.62 -23.31
N PHE A 304 -8.80 -1.92 -22.19
CA PHE A 304 -7.98 -2.33 -21.05
C PHE A 304 -8.46 -3.67 -20.45
N GLU A 305 -9.77 -3.89 -20.36
CA GLU A 305 -10.31 -5.20 -19.96
C GLU A 305 -9.88 -6.32 -20.92
N LEU A 306 -9.80 -6.04 -22.25
CA LEU A 306 -9.28 -6.99 -23.23
C LEU A 306 -7.78 -7.27 -23.03
N GLU A 307 -6.98 -6.27 -22.68
CA GLU A 307 -5.58 -6.47 -22.31
C GLU A 307 -5.48 -7.39 -21.10
N ALA A 308 -6.25 -7.10 -20.04
CA ALA A 308 -6.28 -7.91 -18.83
C ALA A 308 -6.69 -9.37 -19.14
N LYS A 309 -7.78 -9.57 -19.90
CA LYS A 309 -8.26 -10.89 -20.32
C LYS A 309 -7.19 -11.65 -21.12
N THR A 310 -6.48 -10.97 -22.01
CA THR A 310 -5.43 -11.56 -22.83
C THR A 310 -4.25 -12.01 -21.98
N VAL A 311 -3.67 -11.12 -21.19
CA VAL A 311 -2.48 -11.41 -20.37
C VAL A 311 -2.77 -12.47 -19.32
N ARG A 312 -3.87 -12.32 -18.58
CA ARG A 312 -4.29 -13.26 -17.54
C ARG A 312 -4.57 -14.65 -18.11
N GLY A 313 -5.27 -14.71 -19.27
CA GLY A 313 -5.58 -15.96 -19.95
C GLY A 313 -4.33 -16.71 -20.42
N GLN A 314 -3.37 -16.02 -21.01
CA GLN A 314 -2.09 -16.58 -21.44
C GLN A 314 -1.30 -17.17 -20.26
N ILE A 315 -1.17 -16.42 -19.18
CA ILE A 315 -0.45 -16.88 -17.97
C ILE A 315 -1.10 -18.13 -17.37
N LEU A 316 -2.43 -18.13 -17.21
CA LEU A 316 -3.17 -19.28 -16.67
C LEU A 316 -3.20 -20.50 -17.60
N ALA A 317 -2.98 -20.30 -18.90
CA ALA A 317 -2.81 -21.38 -19.87
C ALA A 317 -1.39 -21.98 -19.87
N GLY A 318 -0.46 -21.40 -19.11
CA GLY A 318 0.95 -21.82 -19.07
C GLY A 318 1.78 -21.31 -20.24
N GLU A 319 1.29 -20.31 -20.96
CA GLU A 319 2.05 -19.64 -22.02
C GLU A 319 3.13 -18.72 -21.41
N PRO A 320 4.16 -18.34 -22.19
CA PRO A 320 5.17 -17.39 -21.74
C PRO A 320 4.54 -16.05 -21.31
N ARG A 321 5.11 -15.45 -20.25
CA ARG A 321 4.76 -14.12 -19.77
C ARG A 321 5.02 -13.04 -20.82
N ILE A 322 4.58 -11.82 -20.54
CA ILE A 322 4.69 -10.65 -21.44
C ILE A 322 6.10 -10.49 -22.03
N ASP A 323 7.14 -10.72 -21.24
CA ASP A 323 8.55 -10.64 -21.66
C ASP A 323 9.17 -11.97 -22.09
N GLY A 324 8.40 -13.03 -22.14
CA GLY A 324 8.80 -14.36 -22.62
C GLY A 324 9.31 -15.30 -21.52
N ARG A 325 9.39 -14.84 -20.26
CA ARG A 325 9.80 -15.70 -19.14
C ARG A 325 8.70 -16.69 -18.73
N ASP A 326 9.09 -17.71 -17.99
CA ASP A 326 8.18 -18.53 -17.20
C ASP A 326 7.77 -17.80 -15.90
N THR A 327 6.96 -18.46 -15.06
CA THR A 327 6.45 -17.88 -13.82
C THR A 327 7.48 -17.76 -12.70
N ARG A 328 8.66 -18.37 -12.82
CA ARG A 328 9.68 -18.48 -11.75
C ARG A 328 10.98 -17.73 -12.04
N THR A 329 11.28 -17.47 -13.30
CA THR A 329 12.53 -16.85 -13.70
C THR A 329 12.58 -15.37 -13.34
N VAL A 330 13.64 -14.95 -12.64
CA VAL A 330 13.98 -13.55 -12.38
C VAL A 330 14.63 -12.95 -13.63
N ARG A 331 14.35 -11.68 -13.93
CA ARG A 331 15.03 -10.96 -15.02
C ARG A 331 16.54 -10.92 -14.82
N PRO A 332 17.35 -10.78 -15.88
CA PRO A 332 18.79 -10.63 -15.76
C PRO A 332 19.17 -9.48 -14.82
N ILE A 333 20.12 -9.75 -13.94
CA ILE A 333 20.64 -8.78 -12.97
C ILE A 333 22.07 -8.40 -13.36
N GLU A 334 22.35 -7.09 -13.42
CA GLU A 334 23.68 -6.53 -13.57
C GLU A 334 23.96 -5.58 -12.41
N ILE A 335 25.15 -5.71 -11.81
CA ILE A 335 25.55 -4.95 -10.62
C ILE A 335 26.91 -4.33 -10.87
N ARG A 336 27.04 -3.04 -10.51
CA ARG A 336 28.31 -2.33 -10.43
C ARG A 336 28.39 -1.59 -9.11
N THR A 337 29.51 -1.68 -8.41
CA THR A 337 29.80 -0.93 -7.18
C THR A 337 30.91 0.09 -7.43
N GLY A 338 31.05 1.07 -6.54
CA GLY A 338 32.06 2.12 -6.69
C GLY A 338 31.86 2.97 -7.94
N VAL A 339 30.63 3.18 -8.39
CA VAL A 339 30.33 3.85 -9.68
C VAL A 339 30.53 5.37 -9.64
N LEU A 340 30.46 5.97 -8.45
CA LEU A 340 30.60 7.41 -8.25
C LEU A 340 31.88 7.73 -7.47
N PRO A 341 32.83 8.51 -8.04
CA PRO A 341 34.18 8.61 -7.50
C PRO A 341 34.32 9.44 -6.22
N ARG A 342 33.31 10.25 -5.86
CA ARG A 342 33.37 11.17 -4.71
C ARG A 342 32.39 10.79 -3.56
N THR A 343 31.64 9.72 -3.74
CA THR A 343 30.72 9.22 -2.69
C THR A 343 31.42 8.23 -1.77
N HIS A 344 30.88 8.00 -0.56
CA HIS A 344 31.46 7.02 0.35
C HIS A 344 31.22 5.60 -0.11
N GLY A 345 30.01 5.32 -0.64
CA GLY A 345 29.70 4.08 -1.32
C GLY A 345 28.61 4.28 -2.36
N SER A 346 28.66 3.54 -3.45
CA SER A 346 27.67 3.63 -4.51
C SER A 346 27.50 2.30 -5.25
N ALA A 347 26.26 2.02 -5.68
CA ALA A 347 25.94 0.86 -6.47
C ALA A 347 24.95 1.22 -7.58
N LEU A 348 25.17 0.66 -8.75
CA LEU A 348 24.19 0.63 -9.83
C LEU A 348 23.63 -0.79 -9.90
N PHE A 349 22.37 -0.93 -9.52
CA PHE A 349 21.63 -2.20 -9.57
C PHE A 349 20.65 -2.15 -10.72
N THR A 350 20.77 -3.09 -11.65
CA THR A 350 19.88 -3.22 -12.80
C THR A 350 19.25 -4.61 -12.81
N ARG A 351 17.93 -4.68 -12.93
CA ARG A 351 17.16 -5.91 -13.09
C ARG A 351 16.22 -5.74 -14.30
N GLY A 352 16.64 -6.26 -15.45
CA GLY A 352 15.95 -6.01 -16.70
C GLY A 352 15.82 -4.51 -16.99
N GLU A 353 14.59 -4.03 -17.11
CA GLU A 353 14.25 -2.61 -17.35
C GLU A 353 13.95 -1.84 -16.05
N THR A 354 14.54 -2.25 -14.94
CA THR A 354 14.46 -1.53 -13.65
C THR A 354 15.86 -1.29 -13.13
N GLN A 355 16.20 -0.01 -12.89
CA GLN A 355 17.54 0.39 -12.49
C GLN A 355 17.49 1.40 -11.34
N ALA A 356 18.35 1.18 -10.35
CA ALA A 356 18.55 2.07 -9.22
C ALA A 356 20.03 2.43 -9.06
N LEU A 357 20.33 3.71 -9.07
CA LEU A 357 21.63 4.24 -8.66
C LEU A 357 21.52 4.60 -7.18
N VAL A 358 22.19 3.84 -6.33
CA VAL A 358 22.06 3.97 -4.87
C VAL A 358 23.37 4.44 -4.27
N VAL A 359 23.28 5.43 -3.39
CA VAL A 359 24.42 6.10 -2.79
C VAL A 359 24.33 6.05 -1.28
N ALA A 360 25.39 5.60 -0.62
CA ALA A 360 25.54 5.63 0.83
C ALA A 360 26.51 6.73 1.27
N THR A 361 26.10 7.48 2.29
CA THR A 361 26.92 8.53 2.91
C THR A 361 27.00 8.26 4.42
N LEU A 362 28.20 8.34 4.96
CA LEU A 362 28.47 8.19 6.38
C LEU A 362 28.68 9.58 6.99
N GLY A 363 27.92 9.89 8.00
CA GLY A 363 27.98 11.14 8.74
C GLY A 363 28.29 10.93 10.22
N THR A 364 28.36 12.03 10.94
CA THR A 364 28.56 12.05 12.40
C THR A 364 27.22 11.93 13.14
N ASP A 365 27.26 11.88 14.45
CA ASP A 365 26.05 11.87 15.28
C ASP A 365 25.23 13.17 15.15
N GLN A 366 25.88 14.29 14.78
CA GLN A 366 25.20 15.56 14.54
C GLN A 366 24.32 15.54 13.27
N ASP A 367 24.65 14.66 12.33
CA ASP A 367 23.90 14.48 11.06
C ASP A 367 22.65 13.61 11.26
N SER A 368 22.45 13.02 12.46
CA SER A 368 21.25 12.25 12.76
C SER A 368 20.00 13.12 12.73
N GLN A 369 18.92 12.59 12.18
CA GLN A 369 17.65 13.31 12.11
C GLN A 369 16.98 13.36 13.50
N LYS A 370 16.72 14.57 14.01
CA LYS A 370 15.88 14.74 15.18
C LYS A 370 14.41 14.64 14.76
N ILE A 371 13.70 13.68 15.32
CA ILE A 371 12.28 13.47 15.10
C ILE A 371 11.52 13.87 16.36
N ASP A 372 10.65 14.88 16.22
CA ASP A 372 9.71 15.31 17.26
C ASP A 372 8.37 14.61 16.99
N ALA A 373 8.25 13.35 17.44
CA ALA A 373 7.02 12.57 17.30
C ALA A 373 6.05 12.87 18.44
N LEU A 374 4.78 12.53 18.24
CA LEU A 374 3.74 12.71 19.24
C LEU A 374 4.07 11.96 20.55
N ALA A 375 4.61 10.75 20.43
CA ALA A 375 5.03 9.92 21.56
C ALA A 375 6.35 10.36 22.23
N GLY A 376 7.07 11.35 21.68
CA GLY A 376 8.32 11.85 22.21
C GLY A 376 9.37 12.17 21.15
N GLU A 377 10.49 12.74 21.57
CA GLU A 377 11.62 13.05 20.70
C GLU A 377 12.60 11.87 20.64
N PHE A 378 13.10 11.57 19.46
CA PHE A 378 14.18 10.60 19.26
C PHE A 378 15.08 11.00 18.08
N ARG A 379 16.24 10.34 17.96
CA ARG A 379 17.15 10.53 16.85
C ARG A 379 17.15 9.31 15.96
N ASP A 380 17.01 9.56 14.66
CA ASP A 380 17.14 8.54 13.63
C ASP A 380 18.54 8.63 13.00
N THR A 381 19.29 7.56 13.09
CA THR A 381 20.67 7.46 12.61
C THR A 381 20.82 6.67 11.33
N PHE A 382 19.72 6.12 10.82
CA PHE A 382 19.67 5.48 9.51
C PHE A 382 18.59 6.11 8.65
N LEU A 383 18.99 6.87 7.66
CA LEU A 383 18.10 7.59 6.76
C LEU A 383 18.08 6.90 5.39
N PHE A 384 16.90 6.61 4.89
CA PHE A 384 16.73 6.04 3.55
C PHE A 384 15.76 6.89 2.74
N HIS A 385 16.24 7.48 1.64
CA HIS A 385 15.46 8.30 0.74
C HIS A 385 15.36 7.66 -0.64
N TYR A 386 14.16 7.67 -1.20
CA TYR A 386 13.85 7.11 -2.50
C TYR A 386 13.30 8.20 -3.40
N ASN A 387 13.87 8.34 -4.60
CA ASN A 387 13.47 9.30 -5.60
C ASN A 387 13.14 8.59 -6.91
N MET A 388 11.98 8.91 -7.48
CA MET A 388 11.53 8.39 -8.77
C MET A 388 11.13 9.54 -9.69
N PRO A 389 12.10 10.14 -10.41
CA PRO A 389 11.83 11.23 -11.35
C PRO A 389 11.03 10.72 -12.56
N PRO A 390 10.30 11.60 -13.26
CA PRO A 390 9.45 11.21 -14.39
C PRO A 390 10.20 10.50 -15.53
N PHE A 391 11.46 10.82 -15.75
CA PHE A 391 12.26 10.17 -16.79
C PHE A 391 12.48 8.66 -16.55
N ALA A 392 12.33 8.19 -15.31
CA ALA A 392 12.46 6.77 -15.00
C ALA A 392 11.40 5.90 -15.70
N THR A 393 10.28 6.49 -16.09
CA THR A 393 9.22 5.86 -16.91
C THR A 393 9.17 6.41 -18.34
N GLY A 394 10.15 7.25 -18.73
CA GLY A 394 10.18 7.88 -20.05
C GLY A 394 9.19 9.02 -20.22
N GLU A 395 8.75 9.63 -19.13
CA GLU A 395 7.77 10.71 -19.13
C GLU A 395 8.42 12.06 -18.86
N ALA A 396 7.79 13.12 -19.38
CA ALA A 396 8.07 14.49 -18.97
C ALA A 396 7.06 14.89 -17.89
N GLY A 397 7.54 15.41 -16.77
CA GLY A 397 6.67 15.76 -15.65
C GLY A 397 7.30 16.76 -14.70
N ARG A 398 6.45 17.30 -13.80
CA ARG A 398 6.91 18.27 -12.81
C ARG A 398 7.77 17.62 -11.75
N MET A 399 8.96 18.17 -11.52
CA MET A 399 9.80 17.87 -10.36
C MET A 399 9.31 18.67 -9.14
N GLY A 400 9.30 18.06 -7.97
CA GLY A 400 8.83 18.69 -6.75
C GLY A 400 9.25 17.94 -5.51
N THR A 401 8.53 18.17 -4.41
CA THR A 401 8.74 17.42 -3.15
C THR A 401 8.34 15.94 -3.32
N PRO A 402 8.97 15.03 -2.56
CA PRO A 402 8.62 13.62 -2.58
C PRO A 402 7.12 13.39 -2.38
N LYS A 403 6.55 12.54 -3.23
CA LYS A 403 5.14 12.14 -3.15
C LYS A 403 4.96 11.06 -2.08
N ARG A 404 3.72 10.84 -1.64
CA ARG A 404 3.37 9.76 -0.67
C ARG A 404 3.90 8.39 -1.09
N ARG A 405 3.91 8.08 -2.39
CA ARG A 405 4.45 6.82 -2.94
C ARG A 405 5.94 6.70 -2.72
N GLU A 406 6.70 7.77 -2.96
CA GLU A 406 8.16 7.79 -2.77
C GLU A 406 8.52 7.60 -1.29
N THR A 407 7.81 8.27 -0.39
CA THR A 407 7.95 8.07 1.06
C THR A 407 7.68 6.60 1.47
N GLY A 408 6.63 6.00 0.93
CA GLY A 408 6.29 4.60 1.20
C GLY A 408 7.33 3.60 0.70
N HIS A 409 7.86 3.81 -0.52
CA HIS A 409 8.91 2.96 -1.09
C HIS A 409 10.24 3.09 -0.32
N GLY A 410 10.61 4.29 0.07
CA GLY A 410 11.80 4.53 0.90
C GLY A 410 11.68 3.85 2.26
N ARG A 411 10.51 3.93 2.90
CA ARG A 411 10.26 3.27 4.19
C ARG A 411 10.31 1.75 4.09
N LEU A 412 9.78 1.16 3.04
CA LEU A 412 9.86 -0.29 2.80
C LEU A 412 11.32 -0.75 2.65
N ALA A 413 12.11 -0.03 1.85
CA ALA A 413 13.53 -0.34 1.70
C ALA A 413 14.30 -0.17 3.01
N LYS A 414 14.00 0.88 3.78
CA LYS A 414 14.58 1.09 5.11
C LYS A 414 14.30 -0.09 6.05
N ARG A 415 13.03 -0.51 6.17
CA ARG A 415 12.62 -1.64 7.02
C ARG A 415 13.35 -2.93 6.67
N ALA A 416 13.54 -3.19 5.38
CA ALA A 416 14.24 -4.38 4.92
C ALA A 416 15.70 -4.45 5.39
N LEU A 417 16.34 -3.31 5.56
CA LEU A 417 17.78 -3.19 5.85
C LEU A 417 18.09 -3.00 7.34
N VAL A 418 17.19 -2.37 8.10
CA VAL A 418 17.41 -2.02 9.53
C VAL A 418 17.86 -3.21 10.38
N PRO A 419 17.29 -4.42 10.29
CA PRO A 419 17.71 -5.55 11.13
C PRO A 419 19.16 -5.99 10.93
N LEU A 420 19.71 -5.68 9.75
CA LEU A 420 21.07 -6.10 9.35
C LEU A 420 22.14 -5.03 9.56
N LEU A 421 21.77 -3.87 10.06
CA LEU A 421 22.72 -2.81 10.38
C LEU A 421 23.64 -3.22 11.53
N PRO A 422 24.91 -2.76 11.56
CA PRO A 422 25.78 -2.94 12.71
C PRO A 422 25.23 -2.22 13.95
N ASN A 423 25.62 -2.67 15.13
CA ASN A 423 25.31 -1.97 16.37
C ASN A 423 26.05 -0.62 16.41
N ARG A 424 25.46 0.37 17.05
CA ARG A 424 26.05 1.71 17.17
C ARG A 424 27.41 1.72 17.89
N GLU A 425 27.63 0.80 18.81
CA GLU A 425 28.90 0.66 19.53
C GLU A 425 30.03 0.20 18.60
N ASP A 426 29.70 -0.65 17.63
CA ASP A 426 30.67 -1.19 16.67
C ASP A 426 30.87 -0.28 15.45
N PHE A 427 29.82 0.52 15.11
CA PHE A 427 29.82 1.40 13.95
C PHE A 427 29.04 2.68 14.24
N ALA A 428 29.72 3.70 14.77
CA ALA A 428 29.11 4.91 15.32
C ALA A 428 28.65 5.96 14.29
N TYR A 429 28.67 5.65 13.00
CA TYR A 429 28.25 6.59 11.96
C TYR A 429 26.73 6.71 11.84
N THR A 430 26.26 7.91 11.52
CA THR A 430 24.94 8.10 10.91
C THR A 430 25.05 7.71 9.44
N ILE A 431 24.13 6.88 8.97
CA ILE A 431 24.12 6.36 7.60
C ILE A 431 22.95 7.00 6.86
N ARG A 432 23.24 7.63 5.70
CA ARG A 432 22.20 8.07 4.78
C ARG A 432 22.33 7.32 3.46
N VAL A 433 21.25 6.64 3.05
CA VAL A 433 21.15 6.00 1.74
C VAL A 433 20.15 6.76 0.89
N VAL A 434 20.53 7.06 -0.35
CA VAL A 434 19.64 7.67 -1.35
C VAL A 434 19.57 6.76 -2.55
N SER A 435 18.35 6.34 -2.91
CA SER A 435 18.10 5.54 -4.10
C SER A 435 17.47 6.41 -5.20
N GLU A 436 18.23 6.66 -6.24
CA GLU A 436 17.76 7.35 -7.45
C GLU A 436 17.30 6.31 -8.47
N ILE A 437 16.00 6.25 -8.73
CA ILE A 437 15.46 5.34 -9.75
C ILE A 437 15.65 5.95 -11.12
N THR A 438 16.43 5.28 -11.96
CA THR A 438 16.77 5.73 -13.31
C THR A 438 15.95 5.05 -14.40
N GLU A 439 15.46 3.83 -14.13
CA GLU A 439 14.49 3.10 -14.97
C GLU A 439 13.51 2.33 -14.10
N SER A 440 12.25 2.26 -14.51
CA SER A 440 11.20 1.55 -13.76
C SER A 440 10.25 0.77 -14.65
N ASN A 441 10.32 -0.56 -14.54
CA ASN A 441 9.35 -1.50 -15.07
C ASN A 441 9.18 -2.70 -14.12
N GLY A 442 8.43 -2.52 -13.05
CA GLY A 442 8.28 -3.46 -11.93
C GLY A 442 9.20 -3.10 -10.77
N SER A 443 8.77 -3.38 -9.60
CA SER A 443 9.33 -3.10 -8.26
C SER A 443 10.68 -2.38 -8.15
N SER A 444 10.66 -1.07 -8.26
CA SER A 444 11.83 -0.22 -7.99
C SER A 444 12.19 -0.15 -6.50
N SER A 445 11.23 -0.39 -5.59
CA SER A 445 11.53 -0.47 -4.16
C SER A 445 12.40 -1.67 -3.81
N MET A 446 12.21 -2.82 -4.47
CA MET A 446 13.07 -3.99 -4.26
C MET A 446 14.45 -3.83 -4.92
N ALA A 447 14.54 -3.12 -6.04
CA ALA A 447 15.83 -2.66 -6.58
C ALA A 447 16.56 -1.73 -5.59
N SER A 448 15.82 -0.88 -4.88
CA SER A 448 16.37 -0.01 -3.82
C SER A 448 16.88 -0.78 -2.62
N VAL A 449 16.23 -1.87 -2.23
CA VAL A 449 16.71 -2.78 -1.17
C VAL A 449 18.03 -3.40 -1.57
N CYS A 450 18.10 -4.01 -2.76
CA CYS A 450 19.32 -4.65 -3.26
C CYS A 450 20.45 -3.64 -3.44
N GLY A 451 20.19 -2.52 -4.10
CA GLY A 451 21.17 -1.46 -4.31
C GLY A 451 21.61 -0.78 -3.01
N GLY A 452 20.70 -0.61 -2.05
CA GLY A 452 21.00 -0.04 -0.73
C GLY A 452 21.94 -0.92 0.09
N CYS A 453 21.71 -2.23 0.10
CA CYS A 453 22.62 -3.19 0.72
C CYS A 453 24.03 -3.10 0.08
N LEU A 454 24.11 -3.12 -1.25
CA LEU A 454 25.37 -3.04 -1.99
C LEU A 454 26.11 -1.71 -1.76
N ALA A 455 25.40 -0.59 -1.79
CA ALA A 455 26.00 0.74 -1.59
C ALA A 455 26.55 0.91 -0.17
N MET A 456 25.84 0.39 0.85
CA MET A 456 26.35 0.40 2.24
C MET A 456 27.59 -0.49 2.39
N MET A 457 27.60 -1.67 1.78
CA MET A 457 28.78 -2.54 1.79
C MET A 457 29.97 -1.90 1.06
N ASP A 458 29.74 -1.21 -0.07
CA ASP A 458 30.76 -0.45 -0.79
C ASP A 458 31.31 0.72 0.06
N ALA A 459 30.49 1.33 0.91
CA ALA A 459 30.90 2.35 1.88
C ALA A 459 31.64 1.77 3.11
N GLY A 460 31.81 0.46 3.21
CA GLY A 460 32.48 -0.20 4.33
C GLY A 460 31.60 -0.40 5.56
N VAL A 461 30.27 -0.28 5.44
CA VAL A 461 29.34 -0.62 6.53
C VAL A 461 29.39 -2.13 6.79
N PRO A 462 29.72 -2.57 8.02
CA PRO A 462 29.79 -4.00 8.33
C PRO A 462 28.40 -4.60 8.53
N MET A 463 27.66 -4.78 7.41
CA MET A 463 26.34 -5.40 7.42
C MET A 463 26.43 -6.82 8.01
N LYS A 464 25.44 -7.18 8.86
CA LYS A 464 25.40 -8.51 9.49
C LYS A 464 25.19 -9.63 8.46
N ALA A 465 24.47 -9.35 7.37
CA ALA A 465 24.27 -10.27 6.25
C ALA A 465 23.85 -9.50 4.99
N HIS A 466 23.87 -10.16 3.84
CA HIS A 466 23.31 -9.63 2.59
C HIS A 466 21.78 -9.63 2.64
N VAL A 467 21.17 -8.54 2.19
CA VAL A 467 19.72 -8.41 2.05
C VAL A 467 19.38 -8.29 0.58
N ALA A 468 18.42 -9.08 0.13
CA ALA A 468 17.82 -8.96 -1.19
C ALA A 468 16.29 -8.86 -1.06
N GLY A 469 15.65 -8.33 -2.09
CA GLY A 469 14.21 -8.21 -2.14
C GLY A 469 13.67 -8.47 -3.54
N ILE A 470 12.44 -8.97 -3.59
CA ILE A 470 11.76 -9.32 -4.84
C ILE A 470 10.27 -8.99 -4.75
N ALA A 471 9.66 -8.66 -5.89
CA ALA A 471 8.21 -8.51 -6.00
C ALA A 471 7.60 -9.72 -6.69
N MET A 472 6.62 -10.31 -6.02
CA MET A 472 5.82 -11.42 -6.49
C MET A 472 4.44 -10.91 -6.89
N GLY A 473 3.80 -11.57 -7.84
CA GLY A 473 2.43 -11.28 -8.26
C GLY A 473 1.56 -12.51 -8.27
N LEU A 474 0.27 -12.29 -8.49
CA LEU A 474 -0.73 -13.34 -8.57
C LEU A 474 -1.70 -13.06 -9.71
N ILE A 475 -2.00 -14.09 -10.48
CA ILE A 475 -3.15 -14.14 -11.37
C ILE A 475 -4.05 -15.26 -10.88
N LYS A 476 -5.30 -14.96 -10.56
CA LYS A 476 -6.27 -15.95 -10.05
C LYS A 476 -7.63 -15.79 -10.73
N GLU A 477 -8.17 -16.88 -11.26
CA GLU A 477 -9.52 -16.95 -11.80
C GLU A 477 -10.20 -18.23 -11.34
N GLY A 478 -11.23 -18.08 -10.53
CA GLY A 478 -11.88 -19.20 -9.86
C GLY A 478 -10.89 -19.99 -9.00
N ASN A 479 -10.71 -21.27 -9.30
CA ASN A 479 -9.77 -22.15 -8.60
C ASN A 479 -8.38 -22.22 -9.24
N ARG A 480 -8.19 -21.61 -10.42
CA ARG A 480 -6.87 -21.58 -11.08
C ARG A 480 -6.10 -20.35 -10.64
N PHE A 481 -4.83 -20.52 -10.37
CA PHE A 481 -3.94 -19.41 -10.05
C PHE A 481 -2.51 -19.65 -10.57
N ALA A 482 -1.79 -18.57 -10.76
CA ALA A 482 -0.36 -18.57 -11.05
C ALA A 482 0.31 -17.48 -10.20
N VAL A 483 1.36 -17.87 -9.48
CA VAL A 483 2.25 -16.95 -8.75
C VAL A 483 3.38 -16.56 -9.69
N LEU A 484 3.64 -15.25 -9.83
CA LEU A 484 4.65 -14.71 -10.72
C LEU A 484 5.82 -14.16 -9.93
N THR A 485 7.03 -14.59 -10.27
CA THR A 485 8.28 -14.10 -9.69
C THR A 485 8.78 -12.90 -10.46
N ASP A 486 9.22 -11.84 -9.76
CA ASP A 486 9.77 -10.61 -10.35
C ASP A 486 8.83 -10.02 -11.41
N ILE A 487 7.70 -9.48 -10.95
CA ILE A 487 6.65 -8.94 -11.80
C ILE A 487 7.07 -7.66 -12.52
N LEU A 488 6.59 -7.52 -13.76
CA LEU A 488 6.63 -6.29 -14.53
C LEU A 488 5.56 -5.29 -14.03
N GLY A 489 5.71 -4.03 -14.39
CA GLY A 489 4.70 -3.00 -14.09
C GLY A 489 3.32 -3.33 -14.66
N ASP A 490 3.26 -3.87 -15.88
CA ASP A 490 2.01 -4.30 -16.51
C ASP A 490 1.38 -5.48 -15.75
N GLU A 491 2.18 -6.44 -15.28
CA GLU A 491 1.71 -7.58 -14.50
C GLU A 491 1.24 -7.19 -13.09
N ASP A 492 1.85 -6.18 -12.47
CA ASP A 492 1.34 -5.59 -11.23
C ASP A 492 -0.04 -4.95 -11.46
N HIS A 493 -0.18 -4.18 -12.55
CA HIS A 493 -1.42 -3.47 -12.85
C HIS A 493 -2.57 -4.41 -13.21
N LEU A 494 -2.30 -5.48 -13.97
CA LEU A 494 -3.27 -6.47 -14.41
C LEU A 494 -3.48 -7.63 -13.43
N GLY A 495 -2.63 -7.73 -12.41
CA GLY A 495 -2.63 -8.82 -11.43
C GLY A 495 -3.51 -8.57 -10.22
N ASP A 496 -3.66 -9.61 -9.41
CA ASP A 496 -4.55 -9.67 -8.24
C ASP A 496 -3.83 -9.43 -6.91
N MET A 497 -2.50 -9.42 -6.92
CA MET A 497 -1.67 -9.21 -5.73
C MET A 497 -0.33 -8.58 -6.13
N ASP A 498 0.12 -7.62 -5.34
CA ASP A 498 1.51 -7.13 -5.28
C ASP A 498 2.10 -7.55 -3.94
N PHE A 499 3.09 -8.43 -3.97
CA PHE A 499 3.68 -9.03 -2.79
C PHE A 499 5.20 -8.85 -2.81
N LYS A 500 5.70 -7.97 -1.95
CA LYS A 500 7.12 -7.67 -1.83
C LYS A 500 7.69 -8.34 -0.59
N VAL A 501 8.76 -9.08 -0.79
CA VAL A 501 9.49 -9.78 0.28
C VAL A 501 10.96 -9.41 0.21
N ALA A 502 11.53 -9.05 1.34
CA ALA A 502 12.96 -8.86 1.49
C ALA A 502 13.48 -9.66 2.69
N GLY A 503 14.73 -10.08 2.60
CA GLY A 503 15.34 -10.86 3.67
C GLY A 503 16.75 -11.33 3.33
N THR A 504 17.22 -12.23 4.18
CA THR A 504 18.50 -12.90 4.11
C THR A 504 18.29 -14.39 3.93
N THR A 505 19.37 -15.18 3.87
CA THR A 505 19.30 -16.64 3.91
C THR A 505 18.75 -17.18 5.25
N ALA A 506 18.78 -16.36 6.31
CA ALA A 506 18.28 -16.75 7.63
C ALA A 506 16.78 -16.48 7.84
N GLY A 507 16.20 -15.53 7.09
CA GLY A 507 14.79 -15.22 7.23
C GLY A 507 14.38 -13.87 6.62
N VAL A 508 13.09 -13.57 6.77
CA VAL A 508 12.43 -12.37 6.24
C VAL A 508 12.75 -11.17 7.13
N THR A 509 13.04 -10.02 6.49
CA THR A 509 13.24 -8.73 7.18
C THR A 509 12.15 -7.71 6.87
N ALA A 510 11.49 -7.80 5.74
CA ALA A 510 10.32 -6.99 5.41
C ALA A 510 9.36 -7.75 4.50
N LEU A 511 8.08 -7.50 4.68
CA LEU A 511 7.01 -8.04 3.85
C LEU A 511 5.96 -6.97 3.68
N GLN A 512 5.59 -6.72 2.42
CA GLN A 512 4.47 -5.84 2.08
C GLN A 512 3.59 -6.55 1.06
N MET A 513 2.29 -6.60 1.34
CA MET A 513 1.31 -7.26 0.49
C MET A 513 0.11 -6.34 0.28
N ASP A 514 -0.29 -6.19 -0.98
CA ASP A 514 -1.53 -5.54 -1.39
C ASP A 514 -2.33 -6.53 -2.22
N ILE A 515 -3.53 -6.85 -1.77
CA ILE A 515 -4.40 -7.84 -2.38
C ILE A 515 -5.61 -7.11 -2.96
N LYS A 516 -5.89 -7.34 -4.23
CA LYS A 516 -6.94 -6.66 -5.00
C LYS A 516 -8.22 -7.50 -5.11
N ILE A 517 -8.17 -8.76 -4.67
CA ILE A 517 -9.29 -9.72 -4.74
C ILE A 517 -9.57 -10.33 -3.37
N GLN A 518 -10.75 -10.90 -3.19
CA GLN A 518 -11.08 -11.71 -2.04
C GLN A 518 -10.69 -13.18 -2.29
N GLY A 519 -10.28 -13.88 -1.22
CA GLY A 519 -10.04 -15.32 -1.28
C GLY A 519 -8.61 -15.75 -1.66
N ILE A 520 -7.58 -15.02 -1.21
CA ILE A 520 -6.22 -15.53 -1.19
C ILE A 520 -6.08 -16.53 -0.05
N THR A 521 -5.62 -17.73 -0.39
CA THR A 521 -5.41 -18.81 0.57
C THR A 521 -4.02 -18.75 1.18
N LYS A 522 -3.85 -19.42 2.35
CA LYS A 522 -2.53 -19.61 2.96
C LYS A 522 -1.56 -20.29 1.99
N GLU A 523 -2.05 -21.24 1.18
CA GLU A 523 -1.26 -21.94 0.16
C GLU A 523 -0.67 -20.96 -0.87
N ILE A 524 -1.47 -20.03 -1.40
CA ILE A 524 -1.00 -19.01 -2.35
C ILE A 524 0.09 -18.14 -1.71
N MET A 525 -0.11 -17.69 -0.48
CA MET A 525 0.88 -16.91 0.25
C MET A 525 2.18 -17.69 0.46
N GLN A 526 2.09 -18.97 0.77
CA GLN A 526 3.25 -19.83 0.98
C GLN A 526 4.04 -20.04 -0.31
N VAL A 527 3.39 -20.28 -1.44
CA VAL A 527 4.04 -20.39 -2.75
C VAL A 527 4.75 -19.08 -3.11
N ALA A 528 4.09 -17.96 -2.90
CA ALA A 528 4.66 -16.63 -3.19
C ALA A 528 5.87 -16.32 -2.32
#